data_b402984da7ac21f5b39fd0c6d1deabf7
#
_entry.id   b402984da7ac21f5b39fd0c6d1deabf7
#
_cell.length_a   1.000
_cell.length_b   1.000
_cell.length_c   1.000
_cell.angle_alpha   90.00
_cell.angle_beta   90.00
_cell.angle_gamma   90.00
#
_symmetry.space_group_name_H-M   'P 1'
#
loop_
_entity.id
_entity.type
_entity.pdbx_description
1 polymer ?
#
loop_
_entity_poly.entity_id
_entity_poly.type
_entity_poly.pdbx_seq_one_letter_code
_entity_poly.pdbx_strand_id
1 'polypeptide(L)'
;GVWGQHFIGWDPAISSDKNADYTAMTVMRYLGDDDIKQIVHVVHDKGLGSNAQRNMMLMLNNRFKPELIELEGNNFQRMFEAELQNMKADIPIRTFMTTRTKKETLFMSLLMAFEQGKIKLPYGDEKSREYTHRVEEELNRFGMQKNGRLESVGVNDDLAMSLALANWGTKEFKGSVMLLDDILPGFDDWMGGKDHRNSNYGSPWMIP
;
A
#
# COMPACT_ATOMS: atom_id res chain seq x y z
N GLY A 1 24.88 2.44 13.52
CA GLY A 1 23.81 2.84 12.62
C GLY A 1 22.59 1.94 12.84
N VAL A 2 21.41 2.50 12.91
CA VAL A 2 20.17 1.74 13.04
C VAL A 2 19.97 0.96 11.75
N TRP A 3 20.15 -0.35 11.81
CA TRP A 3 19.92 -1.23 10.69
C TRP A 3 18.40 -1.42 10.56
N GLY A 4 17.83 -0.99 9.43
CA GLY A 4 16.42 -1.21 9.12
C GLY A 4 16.29 -2.19 7.95
N GLN A 5 15.22 -2.95 7.97
CA GLN A 5 14.83 -3.83 6.87
C GLN A 5 14.05 -3.03 5.83
N HIS A 6 14.22 -3.38 4.55
CA HIS A 6 13.50 -2.68 3.48
C HIS A 6 12.36 -3.53 2.95
N PHE A 7 11.27 -2.83 2.61
CA PHE A 7 10.07 -3.39 1.98
C PHE A 7 9.69 -2.52 0.80
N ILE A 8 9.22 -3.12 -0.26
CA ILE A 8 8.79 -2.39 -1.45
C ILE A 8 7.32 -2.71 -1.74
N GLY A 9 6.52 -1.68 -1.93
CA GLY A 9 5.20 -1.80 -2.54
C GLY A 9 5.28 -1.36 -3.98
N TRP A 10 4.70 -2.13 -4.89
CA TRP A 10 4.71 -1.85 -6.30
C TRP A 10 3.31 -1.92 -6.89
N ASP A 11 2.85 -0.79 -7.38
CA ASP A 11 1.62 -0.65 -8.16
C ASP A 11 2.00 -0.38 -9.63
N PRO A 12 1.90 -1.38 -10.52
CA PRO A 12 2.35 -1.26 -11.89
C PRO A 12 1.28 -0.67 -12.80
N ALA A 13 1.68 0.24 -13.71
CA ALA A 13 0.83 0.63 -14.83
C ALA A 13 0.74 -0.50 -15.86
N ILE A 14 -0.46 -0.68 -16.44
CA ILE A 14 -0.70 -1.73 -17.44
C ILE A 14 -0.26 -1.28 -18.84
N SER A 15 -0.40 0.01 -19.14
CA SER A 15 -0.17 0.57 -20.47
C SER A 15 1.02 1.51 -20.48
N SER A 16 1.75 1.51 -21.60
CA SER A 16 2.83 2.47 -21.87
C SER A 16 2.35 3.74 -22.59
N ASP A 17 1.04 3.89 -22.80
CA ASP A 17 0.49 5.08 -23.43
C ASP A 17 0.65 6.33 -22.56
N LYS A 18 0.77 7.50 -23.18
CA LYS A 18 0.90 8.79 -22.46
C LYS A 18 -0.30 9.11 -21.57
N ASN A 19 -1.43 8.46 -21.79
CA ASN A 19 -2.64 8.58 -20.98
C ASN A 19 -2.83 7.42 -19.99
N ALA A 20 -1.83 6.53 -19.89
CA ALA A 20 -1.83 5.41 -18.95
C ALA A 20 -1.80 5.89 -17.49
N ASP A 21 -2.12 4.97 -16.61
CA ASP A 21 -1.92 5.15 -15.18
C ASP A 21 -0.43 5.29 -14.83
N TYR A 22 -0.15 5.77 -13.66
CA TYR A 22 1.22 5.86 -13.16
C TYR A 22 1.69 4.49 -12.66
N THR A 23 2.98 4.23 -12.86
CA THR A 23 3.67 3.19 -12.09
C THR A 23 4.18 3.81 -10.80
N ALA A 24 3.82 3.24 -9.67
CA ALA A 24 4.30 3.68 -8.37
C ALA A 24 5.07 2.56 -7.65
N MET A 25 6.24 2.90 -7.12
CA MET A 25 7.04 2.01 -6.27
C MET A 25 7.49 2.79 -5.03
N THR A 26 7.11 2.33 -3.87
CA THR A 26 7.51 2.92 -2.59
C THR A 26 8.47 2.00 -1.86
N VAL A 27 9.68 2.49 -1.55
CA VAL A 27 10.64 1.78 -0.71
C VAL A 27 10.52 2.29 0.71
N MET A 28 10.21 1.40 1.60
CA MET A 28 10.03 1.65 3.02
C MET A 28 11.13 0.97 3.81
N ARG A 29 11.80 1.71 4.71
CA ARG A 29 12.70 1.19 5.72
C ARG A 29 11.94 1.00 7.02
N TYR A 30 11.94 -0.22 7.52
CA TYR A 30 11.30 -0.61 8.77
C TYR A 30 12.34 -0.65 9.90
N LEU A 31 12.07 0.07 10.98
CA LEU A 31 12.84 0.09 12.21
C LEU A 31 12.08 -0.69 13.26
N GLY A 32 12.47 -1.96 13.44
CA GLY A 32 11.72 -2.94 14.23
C GLY A 32 11.46 -2.55 15.68
N ASP A 33 12.46 -1.95 16.35
CA ASP A 33 12.39 -1.67 17.79
C ASP A 33 11.26 -0.69 18.14
N ASP A 34 11.08 0.34 17.30
CA ASP A 34 10.07 1.40 17.52
C ASP A 34 8.82 1.22 16.65
N ASP A 35 8.80 0.20 15.80
CA ASP A 35 7.76 0.00 14.78
C ASP A 35 7.64 1.18 13.80
N ILE A 36 8.72 1.92 13.59
CA ILE A 36 8.76 3.08 12.70
C ILE A 36 9.04 2.64 11.27
N LYS A 37 8.32 3.23 10.35
CA LYS A 37 8.39 2.99 8.91
C LYS A 37 8.73 4.30 8.20
N GLN A 38 9.90 4.34 7.59
CA GLN A 38 10.41 5.53 6.90
C GLN A 38 10.39 5.31 5.40
N ILE A 39 9.81 6.21 4.65
CA ILE A 39 9.89 6.20 3.20
C ILE A 39 11.26 6.72 2.79
N VAL A 40 12.05 5.88 2.11
CA VAL A 40 13.44 6.19 1.76
C VAL A 40 13.66 6.38 0.26
N HIS A 41 12.73 5.89 -0.57
CA HIS A 41 12.78 6.10 -2.02
C HIS A 41 11.39 5.90 -2.63
N VAL A 42 11.14 6.62 -3.72
CA VAL A 42 9.88 6.53 -4.46
C VAL A 42 10.15 6.64 -5.95
N VAL A 43 9.44 5.82 -6.72
CA VAL A 43 9.26 5.96 -8.16
C VAL A 43 7.79 6.28 -8.40
N HIS A 44 7.51 7.30 -9.18
CA HIS A 44 6.16 7.66 -9.62
C HIS A 44 6.26 8.23 -11.03
N ASP A 45 6.16 7.36 -12.01
CA ASP A 45 6.39 7.69 -13.41
C ASP A 45 5.23 7.24 -14.29
N LYS A 46 4.94 8.03 -15.30
CA LYS A 46 3.87 7.77 -16.26
C LYS A 46 4.42 7.18 -17.56
N GLY A 47 3.69 6.24 -18.15
CA GLY A 47 4.04 5.68 -19.45
C GLY A 47 5.26 4.76 -19.46
N LEU A 48 5.65 4.21 -18.31
CA LEU A 48 6.70 3.21 -18.24
C LEU A 48 6.19 1.88 -18.83
N GLY A 49 6.83 1.43 -19.91
CA GLY A 49 6.60 0.10 -20.43
C GLY A 49 7.09 -0.98 -19.45
N SER A 50 6.58 -2.19 -19.61
CA SER A 50 6.86 -3.33 -18.74
C SER A 50 8.35 -3.62 -18.50
N ASN A 51 9.16 -3.58 -19.55
CA ASN A 51 10.61 -3.79 -19.45
C ASN A 51 11.28 -2.70 -18.60
N ALA A 52 10.83 -1.44 -18.72
CA ALA A 52 11.35 -0.34 -17.92
C ALA A 52 10.97 -0.51 -16.45
N GLN A 53 9.72 -0.88 -16.15
CA GLN A 53 9.26 -1.17 -14.80
C GLN A 53 10.04 -2.33 -14.17
N ARG A 54 10.26 -3.42 -14.92
CA ARG A 54 11.08 -4.55 -14.47
C ARG A 54 12.51 -4.13 -14.14
N ASN A 55 13.16 -3.41 -15.04
CA ASN A 55 14.53 -2.95 -14.84
C ASN A 55 14.63 -2.02 -13.61
N MET A 56 13.64 -1.14 -13.41
CA MET A 56 13.54 -0.30 -12.23
C MET A 56 13.43 -1.14 -10.96
N MET A 57 12.59 -2.17 -10.95
CA MET A 57 12.44 -3.07 -9.82
C MET A 57 13.74 -3.82 -9.51
N LEU A 58 14.42 -4.34 -10.52
CA LEU A 58 15.72 -5.00 -10.34
C LEU A 58 16.77 -4.05 -9.77
N MET A 59 16.78 -2.79 -10.22
CA MET A 59 17.66 -1.75 -9.69
C MET A 59 17.35 -1.48 -8.20
N LEU A 60 16.08 -1.34 -7.83
CA LEU A 60 15.66 -1.13 -6.45
C LEU A 60 15.99 -2.35 -5.57
N ASN A 61 15.76 -3.56 -6.07
CA ASN A 61 16.14 -4.79 -5.38
C ASN A 61 17.64 -4.84 -5.10
N ASN A 62 18.47 -4.53 -6.11
CA ASN A 62 19.92 -4.52 -5.94
C ASN A 62 20.40 -3.46 -4.95
N ARG A 63 19.78 -2.28 -4.96
CA ARG A 63 20.17 -1.16 -4.10
C ARG A 63 19.75 -1.34 -2.65
N PHE A 64 18.52 -1.77 -2.42
CA PHE A 64 17.91 -1.78 -1.08
C PHE A 64 17.86 -3.16 -0.44
N LYS A 65 18.03 -4.25 -1.22
CA LYS A 65 17.97 -5.63 -0.72
C LYS A 65 16.73 -5.86 0.16
N PRO A 66 15.52 -5.65 -0.38
CA PRO A 66 14.30 -5.75 0.41
C PRO A 66 14.07 -7.18 0.91
N GLU A 67 13.43 -7.29 2.08
CA GLU A 67 12.94 -8.56 2.61
C GLU A 67 11.73 -9.06 1.83
N LEU A 68 10.92 -8.12 1.31
CA LEU A 68 9.72 -8.44 0.55
C LEU A 68 9.36 -7.30 -0.40
N ILE A 69 8.90 -7.67 -1.59
CA ILE A 69 8.30 -6.80 -2.58
C ILE A 69 6.85 -7.23 -2.75
N GLU A 70 5.91 -6.40 -2.31
CA GLU A 70 4.48 -6.59 -2.54
C GLU A 70 4.08 -5.96 -3.86
N LEU A 71 3.63 -6.77 -4.78
CA LEU A 71 3.19 -6.37 -6.11
C LEU A 71 1.67 -6.41 -6.21
N GLU A 72 1.03 -5.31 -6.64
CA GLU A 72 -0.39 -5.31 -7.01
C GLU A 72 -0.62 -6.23 -8.21
N GLY A 73 -1.46 -7.26 -8.02
CA GLY A 73 -1.48 -8.42 -8.91
C GLY A 73 -2.55 -8.44 -9.99
N ASN A 74 -3.63 -7.65 -9.84
CA ASN A 74 -4.82 -7.83 -10.68
C ASN A 74 -4.56 -7.60 -12.18
N ASN A 75 -3.68 -6.71 -12.48
CA ASN A 75 -3.41 -6.26 -13.83
C ASN A 75 -2.09 -6.79 -14.40
N PHE A 76 -1.09 -6.92 -13.56
CA PHE A 76 0.27 -7.28 -13.94
C PHE A 76 0.40 -8.78 -14.22
N GLN A 77 -0.32 -9.62 -13.50
CA GLN A 77 -0.21 -11.07 -13.61
C GLN A 77 -0.57 -11.60 -14.99
N ARG A 78 -1.53 -10.97 -15.68
CA ARG A 78 -1.93 -11.36 -17.04
C ARG A 78 -0.87 -11.08 -18.10
N MET A 79 -0.01 -10.08 -17.90
CA MET A 79 0.98 -9.64 -18.87
C MET A 79 2.35 -10.31 -18.70
N PHE A 80 2.68 -10.76 -17.48
CA PHE A 80 4.03 -11.13 -17.12
C PHE A 80 4.16 -12.44 -16.32
N GLU A 81 3.20 -13.34 -16.39
CA GLU A 81 3.19 -14.54 -15.55
C GLU A 81 4.50 -15.35 -15.66
N ALA A 82 4.99 -15.55 -16.86
CA ALA A 82 6.24 -16.26 -17.09
C ALA A 82 7.48 -15.46 -16.64
N GLU A 83 7.52 -14.15 -16.92
CA GLU A 83 8.62 -13.29 -16.47
C GLU A 83 8.63 -13.13 -14.96
N LEU A 84 7.45 -13.02 -14.34
CA LEU A 84 7.32 -12.92 -12.89
C LEU A 84 7.80 -14.19 -12.18
N GLN A 85 7.54 -15.37 -12.74
CA GLN A 85 8.05 -16.63 -12.21
C GLN A 85 9.59 -16.68 -12.28
N ASN A 86 10.18 -16.21 -13.38
CA ASN A 86 11.62 -16.11 -13.48
C ASN A 86 12.22 -15.10 -12.49
N MET A 87 11.55 -13.95 -12.28
CA MET A 87 11.98 -12.95 -11.30
C MET A 87 11.85 -13.44 -9.85
N LYS A 88 10.80 -14.19 -9.53
CA LYS A 88 10.59 -14.74 -8.18
C LYS A 88 11.66 -15.73 -7.72
N ALA A 89 12.41 -16.33 -8.66
CA ALA A 89 13.54 -17.18 -8.32
C ALA A 89 14.71 -16.40 -7.69
N ASP A 90 14.84 -15.11 -8.05
CA ASP A 90 16.01 -14.28 -7.69
C ASP A 90 15.69 -13.15 -6.73
N ILE A 91 14.41 -12.76 -6.61
CA ILE A 91 13.97 -11.62 -5.80
C ILE A 91 12.71 -11.96 -4.98
N PRO A 92 12.55 -11.39 -3.76
CA PRO A 92 11.48 -11.74 -2.84
C PRO A 92 10.15 -11.04 -3.21
N ILE A 93 9.57 -11.37 -4.38
CA ILE A 93 8.29 -10.82 -4.83
C ILE A 93 7.13 -11.68 -4.38
N ARG A 94 6.12 -11.05 -3.80
CA ARG A 94 4.80 -11.62 -3.55
C ARG A 94 3.73 -10.79 -4.26
N THR A 95 2.74 -11.48 -4.83
CA THR A 95 1.63 -10.82 -5.50
C THR A 95 0.46 -10.65 -4.55
N PHE A 96 0.04 -9.42 -4.35
CA PHE A 96 -1.16 -9.07 -3.59
C PHE A 96 -2.36 -9.01 -4.55
N MET A 97 -3.22 -10.02 -4.48
CA MET A 97 -4.45 -10.05 -5.28
C MET A 97 -5.50 -9.14 -4.66
N THR A 98 -5.68 -7.98 -5.26
CA THR A 98 -6.59 -6.95 -4.78
C THR A 98 -8.04 -7.33 -5.07
N THR A 99 -8.77 -7.69 -4.04
CA THR A 99 -10.23 -7.67 -4.04
C THR A 99 -10.68 -6.39 -3.33
N ARG A 100 -11.95 -6.05 -3.43
CA ARG A 100 -12.49 -4.89 -2.74
C ARG A 100 -12.21 -4.92 -1.24
N THR A 101 -12.61 -5.99 -0.55
CA THR A 101 -12.40 -6.17 0.90
C THR A 101 -10.91 -6.11 1.26
N LYS A 102 -10.06 -6.74 0.46
CA LYS A 102 -8.61 -6.68 0.68
C LYS A 102 -8.05 -5.28 0.51
N LYS A 103 -8.55 -4.50 -0.47
CA LYS A 103 -8.16 -3.10 -0.66
C LYS A 103 -8.55 -2.27 0.57
N GLU A 104 -9.78 -2.41 1.05
CA GLU A 104 -10.26 -1.74 2.26
C GLU A 104 -9.37 -2.09 3.47
N THR A 105 -9.09 -3.37 3.71
CA THR A 105 -8.19 -3.83 4.78
C THR A 105 -6.78 -3.24 4.66
N LEU A 106 -6.24 -3.22 3.45
CA LEU A 106 -4.92 -2.67 3.14
C LEU A 106 -4.83 -1.19 3.53
N PHE A 107 -5.83 -0.38 3.11
CA PHE A 107 -5.87 1.04 3.42
C PHE A 107 -6.20 1.35 4.87
N MET A 108 -7.07 0.58 5.52
CA MET A 108 -7.30 0.69 6.97
C MET A 108 -6.02 0.42 7.76
N SER A 109 -5.25 -0.57 7.35
CA SER A 109 -3.94 -0.86 7.94
C SER A 109 -2.96 0.31 7.81
N LEU A 110 -2.96 0.99 6.65
CA LEU A 110 -2.12 2.17 6.43
C LEU A 110 -2.59 3.34 7.29
N LEU A 111 -3.91 3.60 7.33
CA LEU A 111 -4.51 4.65 8.16
C LEU A 111 -4.14 4.49 9.63
N MET A 112 -4.30 3.29 10.19
CA MET A 112 -3.90 3.00 11.57
C MET A 112 -2.42 3.27 11.82
N ALA A 113 -1.54 2.96 10.86
CA ALA A 113 -0.11 3.24 10.99
C ALA A 113 0.19 4.74 10.99
N PHE A 114 -0.58 5.55 10.24
CA PHE A 114 -0.50 7.01 10.31
C PHE A 114 -1.02 7.56 11.63
N GLU A 115 -2.19 7.12 12.09
CA GLU A 115 -2.78 7.55 13.38
C GLU A 115 -1.86 7.24 14.57
N GLN A 116 -1.16 6.12 14.52
CA GLN A 116 -0.17 5.74 15.54
C GLN A 116 1.17 6.47 15.38
N GLY A 117 1.33 7.36 14.41
CA GLY A 117 2.57 8.07 14.13
C GLY A 117 3.73 7.18 13.66
N LYS A 118 3.42 5.99 13.13
CA LYS A 118 4.41 4.98 12.72
C LYS A 118 4.97 5.23 11.32
N ILE A 119 4.30 5.99 10.47
CA ILE A 119 4.76 6.34 9.14
C ILE A 119 5.50 7.67 9.18
N LYS A 120 6.69 7.70 8.58
CA LYS A 120 7.49 8.92 8.40
C LYS A 120 7.66 9.19 6.91
N LEU A 121 6.98 10.22 6.43
CA LEU A 121 7.09 10.69 5.05
C LEU A 121 8.34 11.57 4.88
N PRO A 122 9.00 11.52 3.71
CA PRO A 122 10.18 12.33 3.44
C PRO A 122 9.80 13.80 3.21
N TYR A 123 10.59 14.74 3.76
CA TYR A 123 10.32 16.18 3.64
C TYR A 123 11.59 17.03 3.53
N GLY A 124 12.72 16.42 3.18
CA GLY A 124 14.04 17.07 3.22
C GLY A 124 14.33 18.01 2.05
N ASP A 125 13.99 17.59 0.83
CA ASP A 125 14.22 18.34 -0.42
C ASP A 125 12.90 18.60 -1.18
N GLU A 126 12.98 19.33 -2.29
CA GLU A 126 11.80 19.70 -3.08
C GLU A 126 11.06 18.46 -3.61
N LYS A 127 11.80 17.49 -4.14
CA LYS A 127 11.22 16.25 -4.68
C LYS A 127 10.51 15.42 -3.61
N SER A 128 11.08 15.34 -2.41
CA SER A 128 10.49 14.61 -1.29
C SER A 128 9.25 15.31 -0.76
N ARG A 129 9.23 16.65 -0.74
CA ARG A 129 8.03 17.43 -0.39
C ARG A 129 6.91 17.26 -1.42
N GLU A 130 7.25 17.31 -2.72
CA GLU A 130 6.28 17.05 -3.79
C GLU A 130 5.64 15.66 -3.65
N TYR A 131 6.45 14.64 -3.40
CA TYR A 131 5.95 13.29 -3.15
C TYR A 131 4.99 13.25 -1.95
N THR A 132 5.40 13.84 -0.82
CA THR A 132 4.58 13.86 0.38
C THR A 132 3.24 14.53 0.13
N HIS A 133 3.22 15.69 -0.54
CA HIS A 133 1.96 16.37 -0.90
C HIS A 133 1.06 15.51 -1.81
N ARG A 134 1.63 14.82 -2.79
CA ARG A 134 0.84 13.92 -3.66
C ARG A 134 0.24 12.75 -2.87
N VAL A 135 1.00 12.13 -1.98
CA VAL A 135 0.48 11.07 -1.10
C VAL A 135 -0.65 11.61 -0.22
N GLU A 136 -0.48 12.80 0.39
CA GLU A 136 -1.52 13.45 1.18
C GLU A 136 -2.79 13.71 0.35
N GLU A 137 -2.65 14.20 -0.89
CA GLU A 137 -3.78 14.43 -1.79
C GLU A 137 -4.51 13.12 -2.13
N GLU A 138 -3.79 12.06 -2.45
CA GLU A 138 -4.40 10.76 -2.76
C GLU A 138 -5.09 10.16 -1.53
N LEU A 139 -4.45 10.18 -0.35
CA LEU A 139 -5.03 9.68 0.89
C LEU A 139 -6.26 10.49 1.32
N ASN A 140 -6.27 11.79 1.15
CA ASN A 140 -7.43 12.65 1.44
C ASN A 140 -8.64 12.37 0.54
N ARG A 141 -8.43 11.76 -0.62
CA ARG A 141 -9.51 11.29 -1.51
C ARG A 141 -10.10 9.95 -1.07
N PHE A 142 -9.41 9.20 -0.20
CA PHE A 142 -9.99 8.05 0.44
C PHE A 142 -10.92 8.49 1.56
N GLY A 143 -12.16 8.10 1.49
CA GLY A 143 -13.15 8.47 2.48
C GLY A 143 -14.24 7.44 2.62
N MET A 144 -14.85 7.41 3.80
CA MET A 144 -16.07 6.65 4.03
C MET A 144 -17.19 7.25 3.18
N GLN A 145 -17.67 6.49 2.22
CA GLN A 145 -18.82 6.85 1.43
C GLN A 145 -20.11 6.66 2.24
N LYS A 146 -21.22 7.30 1.80
CA LYS A 146 -22.54 7.18 2.45
C LYS A 146 -23.04 5.73 2.56
N ASN A 147 -22.47 4.83 1.76
CA ASN A 147 -22.77 3.39 1.77
C ASN A 147 -21.91 2.61 2.77
N GLY A 148 -21.15 3.27 3.65
CA GLY A 148 -20.25 2.67 4.62
C GLY A 148 -18.98 2.06 4.02
N ARG A 149 -18.56 2.49 2.82
CA ARG A 149 -17.43 1.92 2.09
C ARG A 149 -16.28 2.90 2.06
N LEU A 150 -15.07 2.37 2.23
CA LEU A 150 -13.83 3.12 2.02
C LEU A 150 -13.49 3.06 0.53
N GLU A 151 -13.68 4.16 -0.18
CA GLU A 151 -13.39 4.27 -1.61
C GLU A 151 -12.61 5.54 -1.90
N SER A 152 -11.72 5.48 -2.90
CA SER A 152 -11.09 6.68 -3.46
C SER A 152 -12.07 7.43 -4.35
N VAL A 153 -12.20 8.73 -4.13
CA VAL A 153 -12.93 9.62 -5.03
C VAL A 153 -11.92 10.25 -5.98
N GLY A 154 -11.65 9.58 -7.08
CA GLY A 154 -10.70 10.06 -8.08
C GLY A 154 -10.10 8.96 -8.93
N VAL A 155 -9.24 9.34 -9.87
CA VAL A 155 -8.72 8.45 -10.91
C VAL A 155 -7.38 7.82 -10.53
N ASN A 156 -6.60 8.44 -9.66
CA ASN A 156 -5.24 8.01 -9.32
C ASN A 156 -5.12 7.78 -7.81
N ASP A 157 -4.74 6.56 -7.44
CA ASP A 157 -4.39 6.17 -6.07
C ASP A 157 -3.08 5.34 -6.04
N ASP A 158 -2.27 5.47 -7.10
CA ASP A 158 -1.09 4.63 -7.35
C ASP A 158 -0.03 4.78 -6.25
N LEU A 159 0.25 6.03 -5.82
CA LEU A 159 1.19 6.29 -4.72
C LEU A 159 0.67 5.76 -3.40
N ALA A 160 -0.58 6.04 -3.09
CA ALA A 160 -1.22 5.56 -1.86
C ALA A 160 -1.28 4.02 -1.85
N MET A 161 -1.56 3.38 -3.01
CA MET A 161 -1.55 1.93 -3.16
C MET A 161 -0.15 1.36 -2.92
N SER A 162 0.87 1.90 -3.59
CA SER A 162 2.24 1.41 -3.42
C SER A 162 2.73 1.58 -1.97
N LEU A 163 2.36 2.69 -1.30
CA LEU A 163 2.66 2.91 0.11
C LEU A 163 1.93 1.90 1.02
N ALA A 164 0.66 1.63 0.74
CA ALA A 164 -0.13 0.67 1.50
C ALA A 164 0.41 -0.75 1.37
N LEU A 165 0.84 -1.15 0.17
CA LEU A 165 1.49 -2.44 -0.09
C LEU A 165 2.82 -2.56 0.68
N ALA A 166 3.67 -1.52 0.66
CA ALA A 166 4.92 -1.51 1.42
C ALA A 166 4.66 -1.64 2.93
N ASN A 167 3.66 -0.92 3.45
CA ASN A 167 3.25 -1.03 4.85
C ASN A 167 2.74 -2.44 5.19
N TRP A 168 1.97 -3.06 4.30
CA TRP A 168 1.48 -4.43 4.47
C TRP A 168 2.59 -5.45 4.58
N GLY A 169 3.61 -5.34 3.72
CA GLY A 169 4.79 -6.20 3.75
C GLY A 169 5.50 -6.22 5.11
N THR A 170 5.57 -5.07 5.80
CA THR A 170 6.19 -5.00 7.13
C THR A 170 5.43 -5.77 8.20
N LYS A 171 4.11 -5.87 8.10
CA LYS A 171 3.28 -6.57 9.08
C LYS A 171 3.45 -8.07 9.03
N GLU A 172 3.47 -8.62 7.83
CA GLU A 172 3.61 -10.06 7.65
C GLU A 172 5.01 -10.55 8.04
N PHE A 173 6.02 -9.70 7.86
CA PHE A 173 7.39 -10.03 8.28
C PHE A 173 7.51 -10.19 9.80
N LYS A 174 6.70 -9.48 10.59
CA LYS A 174 6.67 -9.62 12.05
C LYS A 174 6.17 -10.97 12.55
N GLY A 175 5.73 -11.88 11.67
CA GLY A 175 5.10 -13.15 12.06
C GLY A 175 3.77 -12.98 12.79
N SER A 176 3.29 -11.76 12.90
CA SER A 176 1.97 -11.42 13.41
C SER A 176 1.02 -11.38 12.23
N VAL A 177 0.47 -12.51 11.85
CA VAL A 177 -0.84 -12.52 11.20
C VAL A 177 -1.80 -12.00 12.29
N MET A 178 -1.90 -10.69 12.44
CA MET A 178 -3.05 -10.12 13.08
C MET A 178 -4.22 -10.48 12.18
N LEU A 179 -5.06 -11.40 12.62
CA LEU A 179 -6.34 -11.64 11.98
C LEU A 179 -7.09 -10.31 11.98
N LEU A 180 -7.97 -10.11 11.01
CA LEU A 180 -8.78 -8.89 10.89
C LEU A 180 -9.47 -8.55 12.22
N ASP A 181 -9.88 -9.58 12.95
CA ASP A 181 -10.50 -9.50 14.28
C ASP A 181 -9.56 -8.94 15.36
N ASP A 182 -8.24 -9.12 15.22
CA ASP A 182 -7.25 -8.55 16.15
C ASP A 182 -6.98 -7.07 15.86
N ILE A 183 -7.22 -6.64 14.60
CA ILE A 183 -7.01 -5.25 14.16
C ILE A 183 -8.25 -4.40 14.42
N LEU A 184 -9.42 -4.95 14.21
CA LEU A 184 -10.72 -4.30 14.35
C LEU A 184 -11.71 -5.30 14.99
N PRO A 185 -11.68 -5.50 16.31
CA PRO A 185 -12.65 -6.34 16.97
C PRO A 185 -14.06 -5.83 16.66
N GLY A 186 -14.89 -6.69 16.07
CA GLY A 186 -16.24 -6.32 15.64
C GLY A 186 -16.34 -5.72 14.23
N PHE A 187 -15.28 -5.80 13.40
CA PHE A 187 -15.31 -5.31 12.01
C PHE A 187 -16.39 -5.98 11.17
N ASP A 188 -16.60 -7.29 11.35
CA ASP A 188 -17.68 -8.03 10.67
C ASP A 188 -19.08 -7.57 11.11
N ASP A 189 -19.25 -7.18 12.37
CA ASP A 189 -20.51 -6.60 12.87
C ASP A 189 -20.73 -5.19 12.30
N TRP A 190 -19.64 -4.46 12.04
CA TRP A 190 -19.68 -3.10 11.49
C TRP A 190 -19.89 -3.10 9.96
N MET A 191 -19.38 -4.10 9.23
CA MET A 191 -19.54 -4.25 7.78
C MET A 191 -20.90 -4.83 7.36
N GLY A 192 -21.81 -5.07 8.30
CA GLY A 192 -23.19 -5.42 7.98
C GLY A 192 -23.42 -6.87 7.57
N GLY A 193 -22.64 -7.78 8.12
CA GLY A 193 -22.70 -9.22 7.81
C GLY A 193 -23.74 -10.02 8.55
N LYS A 194 -24.73 -9.45 9.25
CA LYS A 194 -25.99 -10.12 9.66
C LYS A 194 -27.06 -9.10 10.02
N ASP A 195 -28.23 -9.34 9.46
CA ASP A 195 -29.50 -8.66 9.70
C ASP A 195 -29.88 -8.72 11.20
N HIS A 196 -29.34 -7.81 12.02
CA HIS A 196 -29.86 -7.59 13.36
C HIS A 196 -30.80 -6.38 13.34
N ARG A 197 -32.03 -6.62 12.96
CA ARG A 197 -33.15 -5.75 13.36
C ARG A 197 -33.27 -5.78 14.88
N ASN A 198 -32.75 -4.78 15.51
CA ASN A 198 -32.90 -4.31 16.87
C ASN A 198 -31.57 -4.17 17.61
N SER A 199 -30.94 -3.02 17.49
CA SER A 199 -30.28 -2.41 18.64
C SER A 199 -30.17 -0.89 18.42
N ASN A 200 -30.84 -0.15 19.27
CA ASN A 200 -30.67 1.28 19.48
C ASN A 200 -29.25 1.54 20.05
N TYR A 201 -28.28 1.70 19.16
CA TYR A 201 -26.99 2.30 19.55
C TYR A 201 -26.72 3.47 18.61
N GLY A 202 -26.75 4.66 19.19
CA GLY A 202 -26.36 5.89 18.54
C GLY A 202 -24.91 5.81 18.04
N SER A 203 -24.68 6.40 16.90
CA SER A 203 -23.35 6.52 16.28
C SER A 203 -22.34 7.12 17.25
N PRO A 204 -21.15 6.51 17.48
CA PRO A 204 -20.14 7.04 18.39
C PRO A 204 -19.40 8.29 17.89
N TRP A 205 -19.73 8.80 16.71
CA TRP A 205 -18.97 9.86 16.01
C TRP A 205 -19.73 11.19 15.85
N MET A 206 -20.62 11.52 16.77
CA MET A 206 -21.09 12.91 16.90
C MET A 206 -20.26 13.58 17.98
N ILE A 207 -19.25 14.31 17.57
CA ILE A 207 -18.60 15.32 18.39
C ILE A 207 -19.37 16.63 18.22
N PRO A 208 -19.65 17.38 19.30
CA PRO A 208 -20.48 18.57 19.27
C PRO A 208 -19.86 19.74 18.51
#